data_ee9854e86446b74f422d0359d44800ec
#
_entry.id   ee9854e86446b74f422d0359d44800ec
#
_cell.length_a   1.000
_cell.length_b   1.000
_cell.length_c   1.000
_cell.angle_alpha   90.00
_cell.angle_beta   90.00
_cell.angle_gamma   90.00
#
_symmetry.space_group_name_H-M   'P 1'
#
loop_
_entity.id
_entity.type
_entity.pdbx_description
1 polymer ?
#
loop_
_entity_poly.entity_id
_entity_poly.type
_entity_poly.pdbx_seq_one_letter_code
_entity_poly.pdbx_strand_id
1 'polypeptide(L)'
;IGCGLIGKKRVTGMPAGSQLVVACDTNLPRAEELVKFARGGRACADFKDAVADPKVEVVFIATINSALAPVALAAVKHGKHVLVEKPAAISVKELDELEAAAKKSGALVRVGYNHRYHPAAFKAAELFRSGALGPMMFVRGRYGHGGRLGYEKEWRADEKISGGGELID
;
A
#
# COMPACT_ATOMS: atom_id res chain seq x y z
N ILE A 1 6.09 -1.75 6.71
CA ILE A 1 5.89 -3.21 6.75
C ILE A 1 5.88 -3.71 5.32
N GLY A 2 6.73 -4.75 5.02
CA GLY A 2 7.03 -5.18 3.66
C GLY A 2 8.21 -4.40 3.08
N CYS A 3 9.43 -4.98 3.13
CA CYS A 3 10.68 -4.32 2.77
C CYS A 3 11.17 -4.70 1.36
N GLY A 4 10.27 -5.11 0.48
CA GLY A 4 10.53 -5.37 -0.93
C GLY A 4 10.74 -4.09 -1.74
N LEU A 5 10.67 -4.22 -3.08
CA LEU A 5 10.86 -3.10 -4.02
C LEU A 5 9.97 -1.89 -3.70
N ILE A 6 8.70 -2.13 -3.38
CA ILE A 6 7.75 -1.05 -3.09
C ILE A 6 8.06 -0.42 -1.73
N GLY A 7 8.37 -1.21 -0.71
CA GLY A 7 8.79 -0.68 0.60
C GLY A 7 10.00 0.25 0.49
N LYS A 8 11.02 -0.13 -0.28
CA LYS A 8 12.18 0.74 -0.58
C LYS A 8 11.76 2.05 -1.26
N LYS A 9 10.86 1.99 -2.26
CA LYS A 9 10.34 3.21 -2.92
C LYS A 9 9.59 4.11 -1.95
N ARG A 10 8.82 3.55 -1.00
CA ARG A 10 8.09 4.35 0.00
C ARG A 10 9.05 5.07 0.94
N VAL A 11 10.11 4.41 1.38
CA VAL A 11 11.15 5.04 2.22
C VAL A 11 11.88 6.16 1.46
N THR A 12 12.20 5.95 0.19
CA THR A 12 12.84 7.00 -0.64
C THR A 12 11.92 8.23 -0.81
N GLY A 13 10.60 8.03 -0.87
CA GLY A 13 9.60 9.09 -1.04
C GLY A 13 9.04 9.66 0.26
N MET A 14 9.65 9.38 1.41
CA MET A 14 9.18 9.94 2.68
C MET A 14 9.31 11.47 2.69
N PRO A 15 8.31 12.20 3.22
CA PRO A 15 8.40 13.65 3.35
C PRO A 15 9.59 14.09 4.22
N ALA A 16 10.12 15.28 3.96
CA ALA A 16 11.13 15.88 4.82
C ALA A 16 10.63 15.98 6.27
N GLY A 17 11.48 15.66 7.24
CA GLY A 17 11.13 15.62 8.65
C GLY A 17 10.54 14.29 9.14
N SER A 18 10.23 13.34 8.22
CA SER A 18 9.83 11.99 8.60
C SER A 18 11.05 11.12 8.92
N GLN A 19 10.87 10.17 9.84
CA GLN A 19 11.91 9.21 10.23
C GLN A 19 11.38 7.79 10.10
N LEU A 20 12.23 6.87 9.61
CA LEU A 20 11.96 5.45 9.71
C LEU A 20 12.18 4.99 11.14
N VAL A 21 11.11 4.60 11.84
CA VAL A 21 11.18 4.07 13.21
C VAL A 21 11.41 2.56 13.18
N VAL A 22 10.62 1.84 12.37
CA VAL A 22 10.68 0.37 12.28
C VAL A 22 10.57 -0.05 10.83
N ALA A 23 11.46 -0.91 10.37
CA ALA A 23 11.29 -1.71 9.15
C ALA A 23 10.90 -3.14 9.54
N CYS A 24 9.83 -3.66 8.95
CA CYS A 24 9.34 -5.00 9.26
C CYS A 24 9.16 -5.83 7.99
N ASP A 25 9.72 -7.03 7.98
CA ASP A 25 9.53 -8.03 6.93
C ASP A 25 9.70 -9.42 7.52
N THR A 26 8.87 -10.39 7.12
CA THR A 26 9.03 -11.80 7.54
C THR A 26 10.40 -12.36 7.18
N ASN A 27 11.05 -11.81 6.16
CA ASN A 27 12.46 -12.01 5.87
C ASN A 27 13.27 -10.89 6.55
N LEU A 28 13.68 -11.12 7.79
CA LEU A 28 14.41 -10.14 8.62
C LEU A 28 15.60 -9.47 7.91
N PRO A 29 16.46 -10.17 7.15
CA PRO A 29 17.51 -9.55 6.36
C PRO A 29 17.06 -8.40 5.44
N ARG A 30 15.84 -8.49 4.85
CA ARG A 30 15.27 -7.40 4.03
C ARG A 30 14.95 -6.16 4.87
N ALA A 31 14.44 -6.36 6.08
CA ALA A 31 14.17 -5.27 7.01
C ALA A 31 15.48 -4.59 7.47
N GLU A 32 16.50 -5.38 7.78
CA GLU A 32 17.85 -4.90 8.15
C GLU A 32 18.50 -4.10 7.01
N GLU A 33 18.38 -4.59 5.78
CA GLU A 33 18.87 -3.88 4.58
C GLU A 33 18.17 -2.52 4.42
N LEU A 34 16.84 -2.48 4.64
CA LEU A 34 16.06 -1.24 4.54
C LEU A 34 16.45 -0.23 5.63
N VAL A 35 16.69 -0.68 6.86
CA VAL A 35 17.20 0.15 7.96
C VAL A 35 18.56 0.76 7.62
N LYS A 36 19.48 -0.04 7.07
CA LYS A 36 20.79 0.44 6.60
C LYS A 36 20.65 1.48 5.49
N PHE A 37 19.78 1.22 4.52
CA PHE A 37 19.48 2.14 3.42
C PHE A 37 18.90 3.47 3.92
N ALA A 38 17.94 3.42 4.85
CA ALA A 38 17.31 4.60 5.43
C ALA A 38 18.19 5.36 6.45
N ARG A 39 19.29 4.75 6.87
CA ARG A 39 20.21 5.27 7.90
C ARG A 39 19.51 5.53 9.24
N GLY A 40 18.51 4.71 9.59
CA GLY A 40 17.79 4.85 10.86
C GLY A 40 16.69 3.83 11.03
N GLY A 41 16.20 3.73 12.27
CA GLY A 41 15.17 2.79 12.68
C GLY A 41 15.73 1.46 13.16
N ARG A 42 14.82 0.53 13.51
CA ARG A 42 15.14 -0.86 13.87
C ARG A 42 14.45 -1.82 12.91
N ALA A 43 14.99 -3.02 12.77
CA ALA A 43 14.39 -4.12 12.02
C ALA A 43 13.60 -5.05 12.95
N CYS A 44 12.50 -5.63 12.44
CA CYS A 44 11.78 -6.72 13.10
C CYS A 44 11.16 -7.66 12.06
N ALA A 45 10.81 -8.89 12.50
CA ALA A 45 10.17 -9.89 11.64
C ALA A 45 8.65 -9.96 11.84
N ASP A 46 8.14 -9.61 13.02
CA ASP A 46 6.71 -9.62 13.31
C ASP A 46 6.14 -8.18 13.21
N PHE A 47 5.13 -8.01 12.39
CA PHE A 47 4.46 -6.72 12.23
C PHE A 47 3.76 -6.25 13.51
N LYS A 48 3.41 -7.15 14.42
CA LYS A 48 2.81 -6.79 15.70
C LYS A 48 3.75 -5.92 16.53
N ASP A 49 5.04 -6.20 16.50
CA ASP A 49 6.06 -5.39 17.17
C ASP A 49 6.18 -3.99 16.56
N ALA A 50 5.97 -3.89 15.23
CA ALA A 50 6.02 -2.63 14.54
C ALA A 50 4.80 -1.75 14.86
N VAL A 51 3.59 -2.31 14.83
CA VAL A 51 2.36 -1.54 15.08
C VAL A 51 2.16 -1.19 16.55
N ALA A 52 2.73 -1.97 17.47
CA ALA A 52 2.70 -1.69 18.90
C ALA A 52 3.71 -0.61 19.34
N ASP A 53 4.70 -0.28 18.52
CA ASP A 53 5.73 0.71 18.88
C ASP A 53 5.10 2.11 19.06
N PRO A 54 5.24 2.74 20.24
CA PRO A 54 4.61 4.04 20.52
C PRO A 54 5.19 5.19 19.68
N LYS A 55 6.40 5.04 19.15
CA LYS A 55 7.03 6.05 18.28
C LYS A 55 6.52 6.02 16.84
N VAL A 56 5.78 4.97 16.46
CA VAL A 56 5.20 4.85 15.13
C VAL A 56 3.89 5.60 15.09
N GLU A 57 3.76 6.56 14.20
CA GLU A 57 2.53 7.32 13.94
C GLU A 57 1.83 6.85 12.68
N VAL A 58 2.60 6.54 11.64
CA VAL A 58 2.10 6.13 10.32
C VAL A 58 2.74 4.81 9.90
N VAL A 59 1.93 3.89 9.41
CA VAL A 59 2.38 2.59 8.91
C VAL A 59 2.22 2.52 7.39
N PHE A 60 3.33 2.32 6.68
CA PHE A 60 3.33 2.00 5.25
C PHE A 60 3.32 0.49 5.07
N ILE A 61 2.33 -0.03 4.35
CA ILE A 61 2.14 -1.48 4.16
C ILE A 61 2.30 -1.83 2.69
N ALA A 62 3.35 -2.59 2.37
CA ALA A 62 3.74 -2.98 1.02
C ALA A 62 4.05 -4.49 0.94
N THR A 63 3.17 -5.29 1.49
CA THR A 63 3.24 -6.75 1.54
C THR A 63 2.56 -7.39 0.32
N ILE A 64 2.44 -8.71 0.32
CA ILE A 64 1.56 -9.45 -0.60
C ILE A 64 0.09 -9.14 -0.30
N ASN A 65 -0.80 -9.30 -1.29
CA ASN A 65 -2.19 -8.84 -1.20
C ASN A 65 -2.95 -9.42 0.01
N SER A 66 -2.83 -10.72 0.26
CA SER A 66 -3.49 -11.40 1.39
C SER A 66 -3.07 -10.88 2.78
N ALA A 67 -1.95 -10.21 2.90
CA ALA A 67 -1.47 -9.65 4.16
C ALA A 67 -1.79 -8.16 4.34
N LEU A 68 -2.24 -7.45 3.29
CA LEU A 68 -2.48 -6.00 3.34
C LEU A 68 -3.53 -5.64 4.39
N ALA A 69 -4.74 -6.18 4.27
CA ALA A 69 -5.85 -5.86 5.16
C ALA A 69 -5.61 -6.32 6.62
N PRO A 70 -5.15 -7.54 6.90
CA PRO A 70 -4.84 -7.95 8.27
C PRO A 70 -3.83 -7.05 8.97
N VAL A 71 -2.76 -6.64 8.27
CA VAL A 71 -1.74 -5.74 8.82
C VAL A 71 -2.31 -4.34 9.01
N ALA A 72 -3.08 -3.83 8.04
CA ALA A 72 -3.73 -2.51 8.14
C ALA A 72 -4.72 -2.46 9.31
N LEU A 73 -5.53 -3.50 9.47
CA LEU A 73 -6.47 -3.62 10.58
C LEU A 73 -5.76 -3.61 11.95
N ALA A 74 -4.65 -4.33 12.06
CA ALA A 74 -3.84 -4.31 13.27
C ALA A 74 -3.27 -2.90 13.55
N ALA A 75 -2.72 -2.23 12.55
CA ALA A 75 -2.19 -0.88 12.70
C ALA A 75 -3.28 0.12 13.17
N VAL A 76 -4.44 0.08 12.53
CA VAL A 76 -5.60 0.93 12.87
C VAL A 76 -6.09 0.67 14.31
N LYS A 77 -6.15 -0.59 14.75
CA LYS A 77 -6.52 -0.94 16.13
C LYS A 77 -5.52 -0.41 17.17
N HIS A 78 -4.27 -0.17 16.77
CA HIS A 78 -3.26 0.51 17.61
C HIS A 78 -3.26 2.03 17.42
N GLY A 79 -4.27 2.60 16.77
CA GLY A 79 -4.41 4.03 16.54
C GLY A 79 -3.43 4.62 15.51
N LYS A 80 -2.78 3.78 14.71
CA LYS A 80 -1.81 4.24 13.71
C LYS A 80 -2.51 4.63 12.41
N HIS A 81 -2.08 5.72 11.80
CA HIS A 81 -2.46 6.05 10.43
C HIS A 81 -1.83 5.08 9.45
N VAL A 82 -2.50 4.82 8.33
CA VAL A 82 -2.08 3.76 7.39
C VAL A 82 -2.05 4.27 5.95
N LEU A 83 -0.95 4.01 5.27
CA LEU A 83 -0.88 3.97 3.81
C LEU A 83 -0.67 2.51 3.38
N VAL A 84 -1.71 1.88 2.88
CA VAL A 84 -1.67 0.50 2.40
C VAL A 84 -1.57 0.46 0.88
N GLU A 85 -0.72 -0.42 0.35
CA GLU A 85 -0.63 -0.62 -1.11
C GLU A 85 -1.92 -1.19 -1.69
N LYS A 86 -2.12 -0.95 -2.98
CA LYS A 86 -3.23 -1.56 -3.71
C LYS A 86 -3.07 -3.10 -3.72
N PRO A 87 -4.17 -3.85 -3.74
CA PRO A 87 -5.59 -3.45 -3.75
C PRO A 87 -6.17 -3.13 -2.36
N ALA A 88 -5.40 -3.09 -1.31
CA ALA A 88 -5.70 -2.90 0.10
C ALA A 88 -6.27 -4.15 0.80
N ALA A 89 -7.03 -4.98 0.12
CA ALA A 89 -7.63 -6.22 0.61
C ALA A 89 -7.87 -7.19 -0.55
N ILE A 90 -8.14 -8.45 -0.23
CA ILE A 90 -8.55 -9.48 -1.21
C ILE A 90 -10.06 -9.73 -1.22
N SER A 91 -10.82 -9.06 -0.36
CA SER A 91 -12.28 -9.15 -0.31
C SER A 91 -12.92 -7.85 0.17
N VAL A 92 -14.18 -7.63 -0.22
CA VAL A 92 -14.99 -6.50 0.26
C VAL A 92 -15.19 -6.59 1.77
N LYS A 93 -15.38 -7.78 2.32
CA LYS A 93 -15.52 -7.98 3.75
C LYS A 93 -14.32 -7.43 4.55
N GLU A 94 -13.10 -7.69 4.07
CA GLU A 94 -11.90 -7.14 4.71
C GLU A 94 -11.85 -5.60 4.64
N LEU A 95 -12.33 -5.01 3.54
CA LEU A 95 -12.43 -3.55 3.41
C LEU A 95 -13.45 -2.97 4.39
N ASP A 96 -14.63 -3.60 4.52
CA ASP A 96 -15.68 -3.18 5.46
C ASP A 96 -15.18 -3.24 6.91
N GLU A 97 -14.46 -4.30 7.28
CA GLU A 97 -13.85 -4.44 8.59
C GLU A 97 -12.79 -3.35 8.86
N LEU A 98 -11.95 -3.06 7.86
CA LEU A 98 -10.92 -2.02 7.95
C LEU A 98 -11.55 -0.63 8.07
N GLU A 99 -12.59 -0.34 7.27
CA GLU A 99 -13.31 0.93 7.32
C GLU A 99 -13.97 1.14 8.68
N ALA A 100 -14.67 0.13 9.20
CA ALA A 100 -15.30 0.18 10.50
C ALA A 100 -14.29 0.44 11.63
N ALA A 101 -13.14 -0.25 11.58
CA ALA A 101 -12.07 -0.04 12.56
C ALA A 101 -11.45 1.36 12.45
N ALA A 102 -11.24 1.87 11.25
CA ALA A 102 -10.71 3.22 11.01
C ALA A 102 -11.66 4.29 11.57
N LYS A 103 -12.96 4.17 11.30
CA LYS A 103 -14.00 5.06 11.85
C LYS A 103 -13.98 5.05 13.38
N LYS A 104 -13.86 3.86 13.99
CA LYS A 104 -13.85 3.70 15.45
C LYS A 104 -12.60 4.30 16.11
N SER A 105 -11.43 4.14 15.51
CA SER A 105 -10.16 4.61 16.06
C SER A 105 -9.82 6.07 15.73
N GLY A 106 -10.48 6.66 14.73
CA GLY A 106 -10.12 7.96 14.16
C GLY A 106 -8.85 7.92 13.28
N ALA A 107 -8.31 6.74 13.00
CA ALA A 107 -7.14 6.58 12.16
C ALA A 107 -7.45 6.86 10.69
N LEU A 108 -6.55 7.56 10.02
CA LEU A 108 -6.64 7.80 8.59
C LEU A 108 -6.08 6.59 7.84
N VAL A 109 -6.84 6.07 6.87
CA VAL A 109 -6.40 5.01 5.97
C VAL A 109 -6.41 5.53 4.54
N ARG A 110 -5.31 5.35 3.82
CA ARG A 110 -5.19 5.66 2.40
C ARG A 110 -4.70 4.45 1.63
N VAL A 111 -5.25 4.25 0.45
CA VAL A 111 -4.81 3.19 -0.47
C VAL A 111 -3.85 3.76 -1.51
N GLY A 112 -2.78 3.05 -1.80
CA GLY A 112 -1.68 3.46 -2.66
C GLY A 112 -1.99 3.43 -4.15
N TYR A 113 -3.10 4.01 -4.58
CA TYR A 113 -3.43 4.19 -5.99
C TYR A 113 -2.60 5.30 -6.63
N ASN A 114 -1.32 5.05 -6.84
CA ASN A 114 -0.33 6.02 -7.31
C ASN A 114 -0.66 6.61 -8.70
N HIS A 115 -1.32 5.87 -9.58
CA HIS A 115 -1.72 6.36 -10.89
C HIS A 115 -2.69 7.54 -10.83
N ARG A 116 -3.44 7.70 -9.74
CA ARG A 116 -4.27 8.91 -9.50
C ARG A 116 -3.46 10.20 -9.48
N TYR A 117 -2.16 10.10 -9.17
CA TYR A 117 -1.24 11.23 -9.06
C TYR A 117 -0.32 11.37 -10.30
N HIS A 118 -0.59 10.59 -11.36
CA HIS A 118 0.16 10.73 -12.61
C HIS A 118 -0.22 12.06 -13.30
N PRO A 119 0.77 12.84 -13.81
CA PRO A 119 0.48 14.14 -14.42
C PRO A 119 -0.59 14.11 -15.52
N ALA A 120 -0.59 13.07 -16.35
CA ALA A 120 -1.61 12.90 -17.39
C ALA A 120 -3.02 12.68 -16.80
N ALA A 121 -3.16 11.94 -15.68
CA ALA A 121 -4.43 11.75 -15.01
C ALA A 121 -4.93 13.05 -14.37
N PHE A 122 -4.05 13.85 -13.78
CA PHE A 122 -4.39 15.18 -13.30
C PHE A 122 -4.87 16.09 -14.42
N LYS A 123 -4.15 16.14 -15.55
CA LYS A 123 -4.54 16.98 -16.69
C LYS A 123 -5.87 16.55 -17.29
N ALA A 124 -6.11 15.25 -17.45
CA ALA A 124 -7.39 14.73 -17.91
C ALA A 124 -8.55 15.12 -16.95
N ALA A 125 -8.34 14.99 -15.64
CA ALA A 125 -9.33 15.39 -14.64
C ALA A 125 -9.59 16.91 -14.65
N GLU A 126 -8.58 17.74 -14.83
CA GLU A 126 -8.69 19.19 -14.97
C GLU A 126 -9.55 19.57 -16.20
N LEU A 127 -9.21 19.02 -17.38
CA LEU A 127 -9.96 19.28 -18.61
C LEU A 127 -11.43 18.83 -18.52
N PHE A 128 -11.68 17.71 -17.87
CA PHE A 128 -13.04 17.25 -17.63
C PHE A 128 -13.81 18.20 -16.69
N ARG A 129 -13.22 18.55 -15.54
CA ARG A 129 -13.86 19.43 -14.54
C ARG A 129 -14.08 20.86 -15.03
N SER A 130 -13.23 21.34 -15.90
CA SER A 130 -13.39 22.68 -16.51
C SER A 130 -14.51 22.77 -17.55
N GLY A 131 -15.12 21.62 -17.90
CA GLY A 131 -16.14 21.57 -18.95
C GLY A 131 -15.58 21.66 -20.38
N ALA A 132 -14.27 21.73 -20.57
CA ALA A 132 -13.63 21.85 -21.89
C ALA A 132 -13.98 20.68 -22.85
N LEU A 133 -14.32 19.51 -22.29
CA LEU A 133 -14.69 18.32 -23.06
C LEU A 133 -16.22 18.15 -23.21
N GLY A 134 -17.01 19.09 -22.67
CA GLY A 134 -18.47 18.94 -22.61
C GLY A 134 -18.92 17.84 -21.66
N PRO A 135 -20.19 17.41 -21.74
CA PRO A 135 -20.72 16.32 -20.91
C PRO A 135 -20.05 14.98 -21.28
N MET A 136 -19.74 14.17 -20.26
CA MET A 136 -19.16 12.85 -20.46
C MET A 136 -20.15 11.91 -21.14
N MET A 137 -19.82 11.42 -22.32
CA MET A 137 -20.63 10.47 -23.05
C MET A 137 -20.21 9.01 -22.72
N PHE A 138 -18.93 8.74 -22.70
CA PHE A 138 -18.36 7.45 -22.33
C PHE A 138 -16.86 7.59 -21.98
N VAL A 139 -16.33 6.60 -21.28
CA VAL A 139 -14.90 6.47 -21.02
C VAL A 139 -14.42 5.14 -21.61
N ARG A 140 -13.35 5.19 -22.41
CA ARG A 140 -12.65 4.00 -22.88
C ARG A 140 -11.25 3.97 -22.25
N GLY A 141 -11.05 3.06 -21.30
CA GLY A 141 -9.74 2.79 -20.68
C GLY A 141 -9.09 1.55 -21.30
N ARG A 142 -7.79 1.63 -21.53
CA ARG A 142 -6.96 0.47 -21.85
C ARG A 142 -5.72 0.52 -20.98
N TYR A 143 -5.55 -0.50 -20.15
CA TYR A 143 -4.40 -0.67 -19.27
C TYR A 143 -3.90 -2.11 -19.38
N GLY A 144 -2.59 -2.29 -19.35
CA GLY A 144 -1.98 -3.60 -19.40
C GLY A 144 -0.48 -3.50 -19.66
N HIS A 145 0.21 -4.57 -19.39
CA HIS A 145 1.62 -4.76 -19.72
C HIS A 145 1.84 -6.20 -20.21
N GLY A 146 2.92 -6.46 -20.92
CA GLY A 146 3.20 -7.79 -21.49
C GLY A 146 3.61 -8.87 -20.48
N GLY A 147 3.57 -8.55 -19.18
CA GLY A 147 4.10 -9.45 -18.16
C GLY A 147 5.63 -9.54 -18.18
N ARG A 148 6.15 -10.54 -17.53
CA ARG A 148 7.57 -10.92 -17.55
C ARG A 148 7.71 -12.44 -17.46
N LEU A 149 8.80 -12.97 -17.96
CA LEU A 149 9.09 -14.41 -17.85
C LEU A 149 9.12 -14.80 -16.35
N GLY A 150 8.45 -15.91 -16.03
CA GLY A 150 8.35 -16.41 -14.66
C GLY A 150 7.23 -15.79 -13.82
N TYR A 151 6.42 -14.90 -14.38
CA TYR A 151 5.31 -14.28 -13.67
C TYR A 151 4.30 -15.31 -13.14
N GLU A 152 4.11 -16.40 -13.87
CA GLU A 152 3.28 -17.55 -13.50
C GLU A 152 3.74 -18.29 -12.24
N LYS A 153 4.99 -18.06 -11.81
CA LYS A 153 5.58 -18.64 -10.59
C LYS A 153 5.56 -17.67 -9.40
N GLU A 154 5.13 -16.43 -9.62
CA GLU A 154 5.05 -15.45 -8.55
C GLU A 154 3.76 -15.62 -7.73
N TRP A 155 3.77 -15.06 -6.52
CA TRP A 155 2.60 -15.06 -5.64
C TRP A 155 1.34 -14.43 -6.27
N ARG A 156 1.52 -13.59 -7.28
CA ARG A 156 0.43 -12.96 -8.04
C ARG A 156 -0.39 -13.95 -8.86
N ALA A 157 0.22 -15.06 -9.26
CA ALA A 157 -0.47 -16.15 -9.96
C ALA A 157 -1.28 -17.07 -9.03
N ASP A 158 -1.06 -17.00 -7.72
CA ASP A 158 -1.85 -17.72 -6.73
C ASP A 158 -3.06 -16.88 -6.31
N GLU A 159 -4.26 -17.30 -6.71
CA GLU A 159 -5.52 -16.62 -6.42
C GLU A 159 -5.77 -16.42 -4.92
N LYS A 160 -5.36 -17.38 -4.08
CA LYS A 160 -5.52 -17.28 -2.62
C LYS A 160 -4.66 -16.18 -1.99
N ILE A 161 -3.56 -15.84 -2.65
CA ILE A 161 -2.63 -14.80 -2.20
C ILE A 161 -2.96 -13.46 -2.86
N SER A 162 -3.22 -13.48 -4.16
CA SER A 162 -3.47 -12.28 -4.95
C SER A 162 -4.90 -11.75 -4.83
N GLY A 163 -5.86 -12.62 -4.61
CA GLY A 163 -7.29 -12.29 -4.52
C GLY A 163 -8.02 -12.34 -5.85
N GLY A 164 -7.38 -12.60 -6.99
CA GLY A 164 -8.06 -12.77 -8.26
C GLY A 164 -7.46 -12.11 -9.50
N GLY A 165 -6.15 -12.05 -9.62
CA GLY A 165 -5.46 -11.64 -10.86
C GLY A 165 -5.63 -10.15 -11.22
N GLU A 166 -5.65 -9.85 -12.53
CA GLU A 166 -5.56 -8.48 -13.09
C GLU A 166 -6.70 -7.53 -12.70
N LEU A 167 -7.88 -8.05 -12.34
CA LEU A 167 -9.02 -7.20 -11.93
C LEU A 167 -8.84 -6.63 -10.53
N ILE A 168 -8.04 -7.26 -9.70
CA ILE A 168 -7.82 -6.85 -8.31
C ILE A 168 -6.41 -6.33 -8.07
N ASP A 169 -5.40 -6.78 -8.82
CA ASP A 169 -4.00 -6.35 -8.67
C ASP A 169 -3.71 -4.97 -9.39
#